data_bd32f2cf134694a460402f03e0299a47
#
_entry.id   bd32f2cf134694a460402f03e0299a47
#
_cell.length_a   1.000
_cell.length_b   1.000
_cell.length_c   1.000
_cell.angle_alpha   90.00
_cell.angle_beta   90.00
_cell.angle_gamma   90.00
#
_symmetry.space_group_name_H-M   'P 1'
#
loop_
_entity.id
_entity.type
_entity.pdbx_description
1 polymer ?
#
loop_
_entity_poly.entity_id
_entity_poly.type
_entity_poly.pdbx_seq_one_letter_code
_entity_poly.pdbx_strand_id
1 'polypeptide(L)'
;EQGRADGIVAARRQALAAADQAGTWAENRWFDTLVEEAAARTDVSPALQAELADGAAAANAAFGALAAYLRDTYALAADPVDGCGPERYALNVRAFLGADLDPVEMYEWAWGDFHHLRAEIAKTCAQIKPGASFAEVIELLDTDPSPARALHSAEAYQQWLQEMTDEALANSKQHFEIPAEIDRCEALIPPAGSAAAAYYTGPSEDFSRPGRTWYPTLGRTHFPKWGDVTTCYHESVPGHHLQIGYAKVQAASLSRIQRSAFISGHGEGWALYAEALCDEFGWFANPDHRLGFLGGQILRTVRVIIDIGMHLGFRIPEGTTLNDGTPFHGGEVWTADLAFEFAVKETGNTETFMRSEIDRYLGWPAQAISYKIGQREWEAARADAEARDGAAFDLKAWHTKALALGAVGLDQLRAELAR
;
A
#
# COMPACT_ATOMS: atom_id res chain seq x y z
N GLU A 1 0.16 -1.56 -30.64
CA GLU A 1 0.77 -1.16 -31.93
C GLU A 1 0.62 0.34 -32.20
N GLN A 2 -0.57 0.92 -31.99
CA GLN A 2 -0.82 2.35 -32.24
C GLN A 2 0.09 3.24 -31.41
N GLY A 3 0.21 3.05 -30.09
CA GLY A 3 1.08 3.85 -29.23
C GLY A 3 2.54 3.87 -29.71
N ARG A 4 3.05 2.72 -30.18
CA ARG A 4 4.40 2.63 -30.74
C ARG A 4 4.53 3.44 -32.06
N ALA A 5 3.51 3.39 -32.91
CA ALA A 5 3.48 4.18 -34.13
C ALA A 5 3.45 5.69 -33.86
N ASP A 6 2.81 6.09 -32.77
CA ASP A 6 2.70 7.49 -32.32
C ASP A 6 3.88 7.92 -31.43
N GLY A 7 4.89 7.05 -31.22
CA GLY A 7 6.04 7.33 -30.35
C GLY A 7 5.72 7.31 -28.85
N ILE A 8 4.54 6.82 -28.45
CA ILE A 8 4.13 6.69 -27.07
C ILE A 8 4.45 5.26 -26.62
N VAL A 9 5.59 5.11 -25.93
CA VAL A 9 6.11 3.82 -25.48
C VAL A 9 6.34 3.81 -23.97
N ALA A 10 6.25 2.63 -23.37
CA ALA A 10 6.66 2.39 -21.98
C ALA A 10 8.19 2.25 -21.89
N ALA A 11 8.73 2.31 -20.68
CA ALA A 11 10.11 1.95 -20.44
C ALA A 11 10.38 0.48 -20.79
N ARG A 12 11.58 0.21 -21.30
CA ARG A 12 12.00 -1.14 -21.71
C ARG A 12 11.89 -2.15 -20.57
N ARG A 13 12.27 -1.78 -19.35
CA ARG A 13 12.13 -2.59 -18.15
C ARG A 13 10.69 -3.09 -17.98
N GLN A 14 9.70 -2.20 -18.08
CA GLN A 14 8.28 -2.55 -17.94
C GLN A 14 7.79 -3.49 -19.05
N ALA A 15 8.26 -3.29 -20.27
CA ALA A 15 7.94 -4.18 -21.38
C ALA A 15 8.49 -5.60 -21.15
N LEU A 16 9.72 -5.72 -20.64
CA LEU A 16 10.34 -7.01 -20.33
C LEU A 16 9.69 -7.68 -19.12
N ALA A 17 9.39 -6.95 -18.04
CA ALA A 17 8.68 -7.49 -16.88
C ALA A 17 7.29 -8.03 -17.27
N ALA A 18 6.55 -7.30 -18.10
CA ALA A 18 5.26 -7.76 -18.62
C ALA A 18 5.41 -9.00 -19.55
N ALA A 19 6.49 -9.06 -20.34
CA ALA A 19 6.79 -10.23 -21.17
C ALA A 19 7.09 -11.47 -20.33
N ASP A 20 7.86 -11.33 -19.26
CA ASP A 20 8.22 -12.42 -18.36
C ASP A 20 6.99 -12.93 -17.60
N GLN A 21 6.13 -12.02 -17.11
CA GLN A 21 4.87 -12.40 -16.47
C GLN A 21 3.95 -13.16 -17.43
N ALA A 22 3.74 -12.63 -18.62
CA ALA A 22 2.89 -13.26 -19.63
C ALA A 22 3.46 -14.64 -20.07
N GLY A 23 4.80 -14.73 -20.24
CA GLY A 23 5.50 -15.97 -20.55
C GLY A 23 5.32 -17.01 -19.45
N THR A 24 5.52 -16.64 -18.20
CA THR A 24 5.34 -17.52 -17.04
C THR A 24 3.90 -18.08 -16.97
N TRP A 25 2.88 -17.24 -17.20
CA TRP A 25 1.49 -17.73 -17.22
C TRP A 25 1.21 -18.70 -18.36
N ALA A 26 1.77 -18.43 -19.55
CA ALA A 26 1.63 -19.33 -20.71
C ALA A 26 2.35 -20.67 -20.51
N GLU A 27 3.61 -20.65 -20.03
CA GLU A 27 4.44 -21.82 -19.79
C GLU A 27 3.85 -22.74 -18.69
N ASN A 28 3.38 -22.13 -17.59
CA ASN A 28 2.72 -22.85 -16.49
C ASN A 28 1.27 -23.19 -16.79
N ARG A 29 0.75 -22.88 -17.98
CA ARG A 29 -0.65 -23.12 -18.36
C ARG A 29 -1.63 -22.63 -17.27
N TRP A 30 -1.39 -21.42 -16.78
CA TRP A 30 -2.12 -20.87 -15.62
C TRP A 30 -3.65 -20.91 -15.79
N PHE A 31 -4.15 -20.71 -17.03
CA PHE A 31 -5.58 -20.72 -17.29
C PHE A 31 -6.22 -22.10 -17.18
N ASP A 32 -5.43 -23.18 -17.20
CA ASP A 32 -5.94 -24.55 -16.99
C ASP A 32 -6.42 -24.76 -15.56
N THR A 33 -5.85 -24.01 -14.58
CA THR A 33 -6.30 -24.05 -13.17
C THR A 33 -7.77 -23.66 -13.03
N LEU A 34 -8.26 -22.72 -13.83
CA LEU A 34 -9.66 -22.30 -13.83
C LEU A 34 -10.58 -23.41 -14.38
N VAL A 35 -10.08 -24.21 -15.35
CA VAL A 35 -10.81 -25.36 -15.88
C VAL A 35 -10.90 -26.47 -14.83
N GLU A 36 -9.80 -26.71 -14.10
CA GLU A 36 -9.76 -27.70 -13.01
C GLU A 36 -10.71 -27.31 -11.86
N GLU A 37 -10.74 -26.03 -11.46
CA GLU A 37 -11.66 -25.51 -10.47
C GLU A 37 -13.13 -25.64 -10.92
N ALA A 38 -13.41 -25.34 -12.19
CA ALA A 38 -14.75 -25.51 -12.76
C ALA A 38 -15.18 -26.97 -12.84
N ALA A 39 -14.25 -27.89 -13.16
CA ALA A 39 -14.51 -29.32 -13.22
C ALA A 39 -14.86 -29.94 -11.86
N ALA A 40 -14.38 -29.34 -10.76
CA ALA A 40 -14.69 -29.76 -9.39
C ALA A 40 -16.14 -29.35 -8.96
N ARG A 41 -16.82 -28.49 -9.73
CA ARG A 41 -18.17 -28.02 -9.44
C ARG A 41 -19.22 -28.92 -10.07
N THR A 42 -20.32 -29.15 -9.34
CA THR A 42 -21.43 -30.01 -9.80
C THR A 42 -22.46 -29.27 -10.66
N ASP A 43 -22.41 -27.94 -10.70
CA ASP A 43 -23.31 -27.07 -11.46
C ASP A 43 -22.77 -26.65 -12.84
N VAL A 44 -21.58 -27.13 -13.24
CA VAL A 44 -20.96 -26.87 -14.54
C VAL A 44 -21.24 -28.03 -15.49
N SER A 45 -21.92 -27.74 -16.60
CA SER A 45 -22.26 -28.76 -17.61
C SER A 45 -21.03 -29.25 -18.39
N PRO A 46 -21.05 -30.49 -18.93
CA PRO A 46 -19.93 -30.98 -19.76
C PRO A 46 -19.65 -30.11 -20.99
N ALA A 47 -20.66 -29.48 -21.57
CA ALA A 47 -20.52 -28.55 -22.70
C ALA A 47 -19.75 -27.29 -22.27
N LEU A 48 -20.12 -26.72 -21.13
CA LEU A 48 -19.40 -25.53 -20.57
C LEU A 48 -17.96 -25.89 -20.18
N GLN A 49 -17.71 -27.10 -19.65
CA GLN A 49 -16.34 -27.57 -19.35
C GLN A 49 -15.48 -27.62 -20.62
N ALA A 50 -16.05 -28.11 -21.73
CA ALA A 50 -15.33 -28.15 -23.01
C ALA A 50 -15.03 -26.74 -23.54
N GLU A 51 -15.99 -25.81 -23.46
CA GLU A 51 -15.79 -24.41 -23.85
C GLU A 51 -14.73 -23.72 -22.99
N LEU A 52 -14.71 -23.98 -21.68
CA LEU A 52 -13.68 -23.45 -20.76
C LEU A 52 -12.29 -24.01 -21.10
N ALA A 53 -12.18 -25.31 -21.45
CA ALA A 53 -10.92 -25.90 -21.86
C ALA A 53 -10.37 -25.29 -23.16
N ASP A 54 -11.24 -25.11 -24.17
CA ASP A 54 -10.88 -24.43 -25.42
C ASP A 54 -10.48 -22.96 -25.17
N GLY A 55 -11.22 -22.26 -24.30
CA GLY A 55 -10.90 -20.90 -23.88
C GLY A 55 -9.54 -20.80 -23.16
N ALA A 56 -9.24 -21.72 -22.24
CA ALA A 56 -7.96 -21.78 -21.54
C ALA A 56 -6.79 -22.03 -22.49
N ALA A 57 -6.96 -22.97 -23.46
CA ALA A 57 -5.95 -23.24 -24.48
C ALA A 57 -5.67 -21.99 -25.33
N ALA A 58 -6.71 -21.30 -25.77
CA ALA A 58 -6.60 -20.06 -26.54
C ALA A 58 -5.94 -18.94 -25.72
N ALA A 59 -6.26 -18.79 -24.44
CA ALA A 59 -5.66 -17.81 -23.54
C ALA A 59 -4.17 -18.09 -23.32
N ASN A 60 -3.77 -19.33 -23.01
CA ASN A 60 -2.37 -19.71 -22.86
C ASN A 60 -1.56 -19.40 -24.14
N ALA A 61 -2.10 -19.71 -25.32
CA ALA A 61 -1.46 -19.40 -26.60
C ALA A 61 -1.33 -17.88 -26.84
N ALA A 62 -2.37 -17.10 -26.51
CA ALA A 62 -2.38 -15.64 -26.67
C ALA A 62 -1.36 -14.96 -25.73
N PHE A 63 -1.23 -15.41 -24.47
CA PHE A 63 -0.23 -14.89 -23.53
C PHE A 63 1.18 -15.25 -23.96
N GLY A 64 1.42 -16.44 -24.52
CA GLY A 64 2.72 -16.77 -25.12
C GLY A 64 3.08 -15.87 -26.32
N ALA A 65 2.12 -15.61 -27.17
CA ALA A 65 2.30 -14.68 -28.30
C ALA A 65 2.53 -13.23 -27.84
N LEU A 66 1.82 -12.79 -26.78
CA LEU A 66 2.04 -11.48 -26.17
C LEU A 66 3.45 -11.35 -25.58
N ALA A 67 3.91 -12.37 -24.84
CA ALA A 67 5.26 -12.40 -24.28
C ALA A 67 6.34 -12.27 -25.36
N ALA A 68 6.22 -13.04 -26.45
CA ALA A 68 7.12 -12.96 -27.60
C ALA A 68 7.08 -11.56 -28.26
N TYR A 69 5.90 -11.01 -28.51
CA TYR A 69 5.76 -9.67 -29.07
C TYR A 69 6.40 -8.61 -28.20
N LEU A 70 6.14 -8.64 -26.88
CA LEU A 70 6.71 -7.66 -25.94
C LEU A 70 8.23 -7.75 -25.89
N ARG A 71 8.80 -8.96 -25.87
CA ARG A 71 10.25 -9.17 -25.80
C ARG A 71 10.95 -8.86 -27.12
N ASP A 72 10.46 -9.42 -28.21
CA ASP A 72 11.19 -9.45 -29.48
C ASP A 72 10.89 -8.24 -30.39
N THR A 73 9.80 -7.52 -30.13
CA THR A 73 9.36 -6.42 -30.96
C THR A 73 9.18 -5.11 -30.17
N TYR A 74 8.41 -5.13 -29.09
CA TYR A 74 8.07 -3.90 -28.37
C TYR A 74 9.27 -3.38 -27.58
N ALA A 75 9.97 -4.25 -26.84
CA ALA A 75 11.12 -3.85 -26.01
C ALA A 75 12.27 -3.22 -26.82
N LEU A 76 12.39 -3.56 -28.10
CA LEU A 76 13.40 -2.96 -28.98
C LEU A 76 13.08 -1.49 -29.32
N ALA A 77 11.81 -1.12 -29.33
CA ALA A 77 11.33 0.24 -29.58
C ALA A 77 10.98 1.00 -28.30
N ALA A 78 11.02 0.34 -27.14
CA ALA A 78 10.70 0.92 -25.85
C ALA A 78 11.80 1.87 -25.37
N ASP A 79 11.42 2.84 -24.52
CA ASP A 79 12.35 3.81 -23.95
C ASP A 79 13.39 3.08 -23.08
N PRO A 80 14.69 3.29 -23.30
CA PRO A 80 15.74 2.74 -22.45
C PRO A 80 15.82 3.41 -21.08
N VAL A 81 15.20 4.60 -20.90
CA VAL A 81 15.16 5.34 -19.64
C VAL A 81 13.96 4.88 -18.81
N ASP A 82 14.21 4.49 -17.57
CA ASP A 82 13.17 4.03 -16.64
C ASP A 82 12.28 5.19 -16.15
N GLY A 83 12.85 6.37 -15.92
CA GLY A 83 12.13 7.55 -15.43
C GLY A 83 11.21 8.17 -16.48
N CYS A 84 10.01 8.61 -16.08
CA CYS A 84 9.02 9.15 -17.01
C CYS A 84 9.18 10.66 -17.32
N GLY A 85 10.05 11.36 -16.59
CA GLY A 85 10.28 12.80 -16.72
C GLY A 85 9.17 13.68 -16.10
N PRO A 86 9.42 15.00 -15.98
CA PRO A 86 8.60 15.89 -15.17
C PRO A 86 7.17 16.06 -15.69
N GLU A 87 6.98 16.14 -17.00
CA GLU A 87 5.63 16.36 -17.57
C GLU A 87 4.69 15.19 -17.30
N ARG A 88 5.15 13.96 -17.56
CA ARG A 88 4.35 12.74 -17.28
C ARG A 88 4.20 12.51 -15.79
N TYR A 89 5.23 12.83 -15.01
CA TYR A 89 5.17 12.70 -13.54
C TYR A 89 4.09 13.61 -12.95
N ALA A 90 4.01 14.87 -13.37
CA ALA A 90 2.99 15.82 -12.92
C ALA A 90 1.56 15.34 -13.23
N LEU A 91 1.34 14.77 -14.43
CA LEU A 91 0.03 14.17 -14.77
C LEU A 91 -0.33 13.00 -13.84
N ASN A 92 0.65 12.17 -13.48
CA ASN A 92 0.43 11.06 -12.57
C ASN A 92 0.22 11.52 -11.12
N VAL A 93 0.97 12.53 -10.65
CA VAL A 93 0.71 13.19 -9.36
C VAL A 93 -0.75 13.63 -9.29
N ARG A 94 -1.22 14.37 -10.30
CA ARG A 94 -2.62 14.80 -10.38
C ARG A 94 -3.61 13.63 -10.38
N ALA A 95 -3.31 12.55 -11.12
CA ALA A 95 -4.18 11.39 -11.23
C ALA A 95 -4.30 10.61 -9.92
N PHE A 96 -3.19 10.38 -9.22
CA PHE A 96 -3.17 9.54 -8.01
C PHE A 96 -3.48 10.33 -6.73
N LEU A 97 -3.09 11.60 -6.64
CA LEU A 97 -3.32 12.42 -5.44
C LEU A 97 -4.55 13.32 -5.56
N GLY A 98 -4.96 13.66 -6.79
CA GLY A 98 -6.01 14.66 -7.00
C GLY A 98 -5.59 16.05 -6.50
N ALA A 99 -4.29 16.36 -6.61
CA ALA A 99 -3.68 17.62 -6.21
C ALA A 99 -2.50 17.96 -7.13
N ASP A 100 -2.21 19.25 -7.27
CA ASP A 100 -1.01 19.75 -7.93
C ASP A 100 0.02 20.13 -6.86
N LEU A 101 0.96 19.20 -6.61
CA LEU A 101 2.00 19.35 -5.60
C LEU A 101 3.37 19.47 -6.25
N ASP A 102 4.26 20.25 -5.64
CA ASP A 102 5.64 20.43 -6.13
C ASP A 102 6.50 19.21 -5.76
N PRO A 103 7.01 18.46 -6.75
CA PRO A 103 7.85 17.29 -6.50
C PRO A 103 9.15 17.62 -5.75
N VAL A 104 9.72 18.81 -5.92
CA VAL A 104 10.94 19.23 -5.21
C VAL A 104 10.63 19.38 -3.73
N GLU A 105 9.57 20.09 -3.40
CA GLU A 105 9.14 20.28 -2.01
C GLU A 105 8.78 18.94 -1.36
N MET A 106 8.07 18.06 -2.04
CA MET A 106 7.75 16.72 -1.53
C MET A 106 9.01 15.88 -1.25
N TYR A 107 9.99 15.95 -2.14
CA TYR A 107 11.26 15.24 -1.99
C TYR A 107 12.06 15.74 -0.79
N GLU A 108 12.19 17.06 -0.63
CA GLU A 108 12.90 17.68 0.50
C GLU A 108 12.20 17.36 1.83
N TRP A 109 10.87 17.47 1.86
CA TRP A 109 10.08 17.11 3.02
C TRP A 109 10.27 15.63 3.40
N ALA A 110 10.27 14.72 2.43
CA ALA A 110 10.42 13.29 2.67
C ALA A 110 11.78 12.95 3.29
N TRP A 111 12.86 13.65 2.94
CA TRP A 111 14.15 13.49 3.60
C TRP A 111 14.10 13.93 5.07
N GLY A 112 13.40 15.00 5.38
CA GLY A 112 13.18 15.42 6.77
C GLY A 112 12.42 14.38 7.59
N ASP A 113 11.31 13.87 7.04
CA ASP A 113 10.50 12.81 7.66
C ASP A 113 11.28 11.49 7.82
N PHE A 114 12.08 11.12 6.80
CA PHE A 114 12.97 9.96 6.85
C PHE A 114 13.96 10.01 8.02
N HIS A 115 14.63 11.15 8.23
CA HIS A 115 15.55 11.31 9.35
C HIS A 115 14.85 11.27 10.70
N HIS A 116 13.66 11.84 10.80
CA HIS A 116 12.83 11.76 12.00
C HIS A 116 12.46 10.30 12.31
N LEU A 117 11.95 9.56 11.34
CA LEU A 117 11.56 8.15 11.52
C LEU A 117 12.74 7.25 11.88
N ARG A 118 13.90 7.45 11.25
CA ARG A 118 15.13 6.73 11.64
C ARG A 118 15.48 6.93 13.13
N ALA A 119 15.36 8.14 13.62
CA ALA A 119 15.61 8.43 15.03
C ALA A 119 14.60 7.73 15.95
N GLU A 120 13.32 7.71 15.60
CA GLU A 120 12.28 7.00 16.37
C GLU A 120 12.47 5.48 16.32
N ILE A 121 12.82 4.92 15.16
CA ILE A 121 13.19 3.50 15.01
C ILE A 121 14.36 3.14 15.94
N ALA A 122 15.43 3.93 15.94
CA ALA A 122 16.59 3.67 16.79
C ALA A 122 16.22 3.68 18.28
N LYS A 123 15.38 4.62 18.73
CA LYS A 123 14.88 4.68 20.11
C LYS A 123 14.05 3.45 20.45
N THR A 124 13.16 3.02 19.53
CA THR A 124 12.28 1.86 19.74
C THR A 124 13.10 0.55 19.77
N CYS A 125 14.07 0.40 18.86
CA CYS A 125 15.01 -0.72 18.88
C CYS A 125 15.75 -0.84 20.21
N ALA A 126 16.22 0.29 20.77
CA ALA A 126 16.88 0.32 22.05
C ALA A 126 15.98 -0.12 23.23
N GLN A 127 14.67 0.05 23.12
CA GLN A 127 13.69 -0.45 24.11
C GLN A 127 13.51 -1.98 24.00
N ILE A 128 13.52 -2.52 22.77
CA ILE A 128 13.34 -3.96 22.52
C ILE A 128 14.61 -4.74 22.87
N LYS A 129 15.76 -4.29 22.34
CA LYS A 129 17.07 -4.92 22.55
C LYS A 129 18.16 -3.86 22.60
N PRO A 130 18.58 -3.40 23.80
CA PRO A 130 19.62 -2.38 23.94
C PRO A 130 20.91 -2.74 23.18
N GLY A 131 21.40 -1.82 22.36
CA GLY A 131 22.64 -1.96 21.59
C GLY A 131 22.53 -2.74 20.29
N ALA A 132 21.34 -3.29 19.95
CA ALA A 132 21.12 -3.95 18.67
C ALA A 132 20.83 -2.94 17.55
N SER A 133 21.25 -3.27 16.34
CA SER A 133 20.86 -2.58 15.11
C SER A 133 19.41 -2.86 14.75
N PHE A 134 18.84 -2.06 13.85
CA PHE A 134 17.48 -2.27 13.32
C PHE A 134 17.32 -3.67 12.69
N ALA A 135 18.29 -4.10 11.89
CA ALA A 135 18.28 -5.43 11.27
C ALA A 135 18.28 -6.57 12.32
N GLU A 136 19.09 -6.46 13.37
CA GLU A 136 19.14 -7.47 14.43
C GLU A 136 17.85 -7.52 15.28
N VAL A 137 17.14 -6.39 15.39
CA VAL A 137 15.83 -6.36 16.07
C VAL A 137 14.76 -6.99 15.19
N ILE A 138 14.73 -6.68 13.88
CA ILE A 138 13.82 -7.34 12.93
C ILE A 138 14.03 -8.86 12.94
N GLU A 139 15.27 -9.32 12.80
CA GLU A 139 15.59 -10.75 12.84
C GLU A 139 15.09 -11.42 14.15
N LEU A 140 15.27 -10.75 15.28
CA LEU A 140 14.76 -11.23 16.57
C LEU A 140 13.23 -11.35 16.53
N LEU A 141 12.51 -10.33 16.05
CA LEU A 141 11.05 -10.31 16.04
C LEU A 141 10.46 -11.30 15.03
N ASP A 142 11.14 -11.51 13.92
CA ASP A 142 10.71 -12.44 12.87
C ASP A 142 10.95 -13.91 13.23
N THR A 143 11.93 -14.19 14.11
CA THR A 143 12.34 -15.57 14.41
C THR A 143 11.95 -16.05 15.80
N ASP A 144 11.54 -15.16 16.71
CA ASP A 144 11.14 -15.53 18.09
C ASP A 144 9.85 -16.37 18.06
N PRO A 145 9.92 -17.66 18.47
CA PRO A 145 8.75 -18.54 18.43
C PRO A 145 7.81 -18.36 19.62
N SER A 146 8.08 -17.45 20.53
CA SER A 146 7.28 -17.29 21.74
C SER A 146 5.84 -16.87 21.41
N PRO A 147 4.82 -17.37 22.14
CA PRO A 147 3.41 -16.97 21.93
C PRO A 147 3.15 -15.47 22.11
N ALA A 148 4.04 -14.75 22.78
CA ALA A 148 3.96 -13.29 22.90
C ALA A 148 4.24 -12.61 21.55
N ARG A 149 5.15 -13.17 20.73
CA ARG A 149 5.64 -12.57 19.50
C ARG A 149 5.14 -13.23 18.23
N ALA A 150 4.78 -14.52 18.23
CA ALA A 150 4.40 -15.25 17.05
C ALA A 150 3.23 -16.21 17.26
N LEU A 151 2.57 -16.54 16.15
CA LEU A 151 1.55 -17.56 16.03
C LEU A 151 2.03 -18.65 15.05
N HIS A 152 1.49 -19.88 15.19
CA HIS A 152 2.04 -21.04 14.49
C HIS A 152 0.99 -21.83 13.67
N SER A 153 -0.19 -21.24 13.46
CA SER A 153 -1.17 -21.75 12.50
C SER A 153 -1.98 -20.61 11.86
N ALA A 154 -2.50 -20.86 10.69
CA ALA A 154 -3.34 -19.90 9.98
C ALA A 154 -4.63 -19.59 10.75
N GLU A 155 -5.19 -20.58 11.44
CA GLU A 155 -6.40 -20.42 12.27
C GLU A 155 -6.15 -19.51 13.46
N ALA A 156 -5.04 -19.73 14.21
CA ALA A 156 -4.67 -18.88 15.34
C ALA A 156 -4.34 -17.46 14.87
N TYR A 157 -3.72 -17.32 13.71
CA TYR A 157 -3.41 -16.02 13.10
C TYR A 157 -4.70 -15.27 12.72
N GLN A 158 -5.63 -15.92 12.04
CA GLN A 158 -6.93 -15.33 11.68
C GLN A 158 -7.73 -14.93 12.93
N GLN A 159 -7.78 -15.80 13.95
CA GLN A 159 -8.46 -15.51 15.20
C GLN A 159 -7.88 -14.26 15.88
N TRP A 160 -6.56 -14.19 15.99
CA TRP A 160 -5.88 -13.03 16.58
C TRP A 160 -6.15 -11.74 15.82
N LEU A 161 -6.15 -11.77 14.48
CA LEU A 161 -6.49 -10.61 13.65
C LEU A 161 -7.94 -10.17 13.84
N GLN A 162 -8.87 -11.13 14.03
CA GLN A 162 -10.27 -10.80 14.34
C GLN A 162 -10.39 -10.13 15.70
N GLU A 163 -9.73 -10.68 16.74
CA GLU A 163 -9.69 -10.10 18.08
C GLU A 163 -9.13 -8.67 18.07
N MET A 164 -8.03 -8.43 17.32
CA MET A 164 -7.45 -7.11 17.11
C MET A 164 -8.43 -6.15 16.41
N THR A 165 -9.12 -6.63 15.38
CA THR A 165 -10.11 -5.84 14.63
C THR A 165 -11.28 -5.43 15.52
N ASP A 166 -11.81 -6.36 16.32
CA ASP A 166 -12.93 -6.11 17.22
C ASP A 166 -12.55 -5.14 18.35
N GLU A 167 -11.34 -5.28 18.90
CA GLU A 167 -10.79 -4.35 19.89
C GLU A 167 -10.59 -2.95 19.32
N ALA A 168 -9.98 -2.85 18.12
CA ALA A 168 -9.79 -1.59 17.43
C ALA A 168 -11.12 -0.88 17.15
N LEU A 169 -12.13 -1.63 16.73
CA LEU A 169 -13.47 -1.10 16.48
C LEU A 169 -14.12 -0.58 17.76
N ALA A 170 -14.01 -1.32 18.87
CA ALA A 170 -14.52 -0.90 20.16
C ALA A 170 -13.84 0.40 20.66
N ASN A 171 -12.52 0.45 20.60
CA ASN A 171 -11.71 1.60 21.03
C ASN A 171 -11.94 2.82 20.12
N SER A 172 -12.13 2.62 18.82
CA SER A 172 -12.40 3.70 17.85
C SER A 172 -13.67 4.49 18.14
N LYS A 173 -14.67 3.91 18.80
CA LYS A 173 -15.93 4.59 19.17
C LYS A 173 -15.72 5.81 20.09
N GLN A 174 -14.58 5.89 20.77
CA GLN A 174 -14.20 7.07 21.55
C GLN A 174 -13.79 8.26 20.68
N HIS A 175 -13.22 7.98 19.50
CA HIS A 175 -12.58 8.95 18.62
C HIS A 175 -13.34 9.22 17.32
N PHE A 176 -14.30 8.34 16.97
CA PHE A 176 -15.08 8.39 15.74
C PHE A 176 -16.56 8.11 16.00
N GLU A 177 -17.45 8.71 15.20
CA GLU A 177 -18.82 8.24 15.06
C GLU A 177 -18.82 7.06 14.11
N ILE A 178 -19.16 5.86 14.62
CA ILE A 178 -19.20 4.64 13.81
C ILE A 178 -20.67 4.25 13.60
N PRO A 179 -21.21 4.38 12.37
CA PRO A 179 -22.55 3.92 12.04
C PRO A 179 -22.75 2.42 12.29
N ALA A 180 -23.96 2.03 12.72
CA ALA A 180 -24.27 0.62 13.04
C ALA A 180 -24.10 -0.31 11.85
N GLU A 181 -24.26 0.16 10.63
CA GLU A 181 -24.08 -0.58 9.39
C GLU A 181 -22.64 -1.06 9.15
N ILE A 182 -21.66 -0.38 9.79
CA ILE A 182 -20.23 -0.66 9.65
C ILE A 182 -19.55 -0.92 10.99
N ASP A 183 -20.30 -1.28 12.01
CA ASP A 183 -19.75 -1.64 13.34
C ASP A 183 -19.24 -3.08 13.43
N ARG A 184 -19.05 -3.73 12.27
CA ARG A 184 -18.48 -5.07 12.12
C ARG A 184 -17.56 -5.16 10.91
N CYS A 185 -16.37 -5.74 11.13
CA CYS A 185 -15.40 -6.07 10.08
C CYS A 185 -14.90 -7.51 10.28
N GLU A 186 -14.83 -8.31 9.21
CA GLU A 186 -14.35 -9.69 9.27
C GLU A 186 -12.88 -9.77 8.83
N ALA A 187 -12.04 -10.45 9.63
CA ALA A 187 -10.67 -10.79 9.26
C ALA A 187 -10.61 -12.20 8.68
N LEU A 188 -10.14 -12.33 7.44
CA LEU A 188 -10.19 -13.56 6.66
C LEU A 188 -8.84 -13.90 6.04
N ILE A 189 -8.62 -15.20 5.83
CA ILE A 189 -7.51 -15.71 5.00
C ILE A 189 -8.07 -15.93 3.58
N PRO A 190 -7.51 -15.28 2.56
CA PRO A 190 -7.96 -15.47 1.19
C PRO A 190 -7.51 -16.82 0.63
N PRO A 191 -8.14 -17.33 -0.47
CA PRO A 191 -7.65 -18.50 -1.18
C PRO A 191 -6.18 -18.34 -1.59
N ALA A 192 -5.45 -19.44 -1.61
CA ALA A 192 -4.04 -19.44 -2.00
C ALA A 192 -3.87 -18.84 -3.41
N GLY A 193 -2.87 -17.98 -3.57
CA GLY A 193 -2.54 -17.32 -4.85
C GLY A 193 -3.45 -16.15 -5.25
N SER A 194 -4.43 -15.75 -4.43
CA SER A 194 -5.35 -14.64 -4.75
C SER A 194 -4.73 -13.26 -4.55
N ALA A 195 -3.78 -13.12 -3.62
CA ALA A 195 -3.10 -11.85 -3.34
C ALA A 195 -1.73 -12.09 -2.67
N ALA A 196 -0.82 -11.13 -2.80
CA ALA A 196 0.50 -11.14 -2.16
C ALA A 196 0.59 -10.24 -0.92
N ALA A 197 -0.37 -9.34 -0.72
CA ALA A 197 -0.43 -8.42 0.41
C ALA A 197 -1.84 -8.43 1.02
N ALA A 198 -1.96 -7.95 2.26
CA ALA A 198 -3.25 -7.71 2.88
C ALA A 198 -4.06 -6.68 2.06
N TYR A 199 -5.38 -6.81 2.10
CA TYR A 199 -6.28 -5.88 1.41
C TYR A 199 -7.66 -5.86 2.05
N TYR A 200 -8.40 -4.78 1.80
CA TYR A 200 -9.74 -4.59 2.28
C TYR A 200 -10.80 -4.72 1.16
N THR A 201 -11.95 -5.30 1.50
CA THR A 201 -13.16 -5.33 0.65
C THR A 201 -14.31 -4.68 1.41
N GLY A 202 -14.88 -3.62 0.86
CA GLY A 202 -16.00 -2.90 1.47
C GLY A 202 -17.26 -3.76 1.68
N PRO A 203 -18.18 -3.34 2.57
CA PRO A 203 -19.46 -4.03 2.76
C PRO A 203 -20.30 -4.04 1.47
N SER A 204 -21.28 -4.95 1.39
CA SER A 204 -22.27 -4.91 0.30
C SER A 204 -23.09 -3.62 0.36
N GLU A 205 -23.74 -3.25 -0.75
CA GLU A 205 -24.55 -2.02 -0.83
C GLU A 205 -25.76 -2.03 0.12
N ASP A 206 -26.27 -3.23 0.45
CA ASP A 206 -27.37 -3.45 1.40
C ASP A 206 -26.89 -3.76 2.84
N PHE A 207 -25.57 -3.73 3.07
CA PHE A 207 -24.91 -4.08 4.34
C PHE A 207 -25.19 -5.51 4.85
N SER A 208 -25.80 -6.40 4.06
CA SER A 208 -25.99 -7.80 4.45
C SER A 208 -24.69 -8.57 4.58
N ARG A 209 -23.64 -8.16 3.86
CA ARG A 209 -22.26 -8.63 4.02
C ARG A 209 -21.41 -7.50 4.61
N PRO A 210 -20.75 -7.71 5.76
CA PRO A 210 -19.87 -6.71 6.35
C PRO A 210 -18.62 -6.45 5.52
N GLY A 211 -17.87 -5.41 5.87
CA GLY A 211 -16.51 -5.20 5.37
C GLY A 211 -15.59 -6.35 5.75
N ARG A 212 -14.58 -6.61 4.94
CA ARG A 212 -13.64 -7.73 5.10
C ARG A 212 -12.21 -7.30 4.88
N THR A 213 -11.34 -7.66 5.80
CA THR A 213 -9.89 -7.59 5.65
C THR A 213 -9.35 -8.98 5.32
N TRP A 214 -8.44 -9.04 4.37
CA TRP A 214 -7.89 -10.29 3.85
C TRP A 214 -6.39 -10.33 4.09
N TYR A 215 -5.91 -11.41 4.72
CA TYR A 215 -4.51 -11.57 5.11
C TYR A 215 -3.91 -12.84 4.46
N PRO A 216 -3.21 -12.71 3.32
CA PRO A 216 -2.60 -13.85 2.65
C PRO A 216 -1.51 -14.49 3.51
N THR A 217 -1.59 -15.80 3.71
CA THR A 217 -0.57 -16.53 4.49
C THR A 217 0.69 -16.83 3.68
N LEU A 218 0.59 -16.86 2.35
CA LEU A 218 1.70 -17.18 1.44
C LEU A 218 2.40 -18.51 1.77
N GLY A 219 1.66 -19.48 2.32
CA GLY A 219 2.20 -20.76 2.75
C GLY A 219 3.01 -20.74 4.06
N ARG A 220 3.04 -19.60 4.77
CA ARG A 220 3.72 -19.49 6.06
C ARG A 220 3.01 -20.32 7.13
N THR A 221 3.80 -20.82 8.07
CA THR A 221 3.34 -21.52 9.28
C THR A 221 3.82 -20.84 10.57
N HIS A 222 4.58 -19.77 10.43
CA HIS A 222 5.08 -18.89 11.49
C HIS A 222 4.66 -17.46 11.14
N PHE A 223 3.96 -16.80 12.06
CA PHE A 223 3.36 -15.49 11.86
C PHE A 223 3.83 -14.54 12.97
N PRO A 224 4.92 -13.78 12.75
CA PRO A 224 5.35 -12.72 13.65
C PRO A 224 4.26 -11.65 13.76
N LYS A 225 3.95 -11.23 14.98
CA LYS A 225 2.85 -10.28 15.22
C LYS A 225 3.22 -8.82 14.98
N TRP A 226 4.49 -8.49 15.14
CA TRP A 226 4.98 -7.11 15.29
C TRP A 226 4.59 -6.19 14.12
N GLY A 227 4.69 -6.67 12.89
CA GLY A 227 4.36 -5.89 11.70
C GLY A 227 2.87 -5.90 11.33
N ASP A 228 2.14 -6.95 11.72
CA ASP A 228 0.74 -7.13 11.30
C ASP A 228 -0.26 -6.28 12.10
N VAL A 229 0.12 -5.76 13.28
CA VAL A 229 -0.74 -4.88 14.09
C VAL A 229 -1.06 -3.59 13.33
N THR A 230 -0.03 -2.91 12.78
CA THR A 230 -0.27 -1.69 12.00
C THR A 230 -1.04 -1.98 10.72
N THR A 231 -0.77 -3.10 10.05
CA THR A 231 -1.52 -3.56 8.87
C THR A 231 -2.99 -3.80 9.23
N CYS A 232 -3.27 -4.37 10.40
CA CYS A 232 -4.64 -4.55 10.88
C CYS A 232 -5.36 -3.21 11.01
N TYR A 233 -4.76 -2.20 11.60
CA TYR A 233 -5.36 -0.86 11.73
C TYR A 233 -5.50 -0.15 10.38
N HIS A 234 -4.56 -0.34 9.45
CA HIS A 234 -4.62 0.18 8.09
C HIS A 234 -5.83 -0.37 7.32
N GLU A 235 -6.00 -1.68 7.32
CA GLU A 235 -7.04 -2.34 6.53
C GLU A 235 -8.42 -2.28 7.22
N SER A 236 -8.45 -2.38 8.55
CA SER A 236 -9.69 -2.40 9.32
C SER A 236 -10.05 -1.00 9.86
N VAL A 237 -10.10 -0.85 11.18
CA VAL A 237 -10.50 0.39 11.87
C VAL A 237 -9.29 0.91 12.66
N PRO A 238 -9.00 2.20 12.55
CA PRO A 238 -9.75 3.27 11.90
C PRO A 238 -9.43 3.50 10.41
N GLY A 239 -8.72 2.57 9.75
CA GLY A 239 -8.27 2.69 8.36
C GLY A 239 -9.37 2.50 7.30
N HIS A 240 -9.09 1.65 6.30
CA HIS A 240 -9.94 1.50 5.11
C HIS A 240 -11.39 1.09 5.40
N HIS A 241 -11.62 0.22 6.40
CA HIS A 241 -12.99 -0.18 6.75
C HIS A 241 -13.84 1.03 7.15
N LEU A 242 -13.33 1.89 8.02
CA LEU A 242 -14.06 3.08 8.45
C LEU A 242 -14.32 4.02 7.27
N GLN A 243 -13.30 4.36 6.48
CA GLN A 243 -13.42 5.33 5.40
C GLN A 243 -14.36 4.85 4.28
N ILE A 244 -14.11 3.66 3.75
CA ILE A 244 -14.88 3.11 2.62
C ILE A 244 -16.30 2.76 3.05
N GLY A 245 -16.46 2.21 4.27
CA GLY A 245 -17.74 1.92 4.84
C GLY A 245 -18.58 3.18 5.08
N TYR A 246 -17.94 4.25 5.58
CA TYR A 246 -18.60 5.55 5.81
C TYR A 246 -19.16 6.14 4.51
N ALA A 247 -18.37 6.09 3.43
CA ALA A 247 -18.83 6.55 2.12
C ALA A 247 -20.07 5.78 1.62
N LYS A 248 -20.17 4.48 1.93
CA LYS A 248 -21.36 3.68 1.60
C LYS A 248 -22.57 4.03 2.44
N VAL A 249 -22.39 4.28 3.73
CA VAL A 249 -23.49 4.76 4.60
C VAL A 249 -24.03 6.10 4.10
N GLN A 250 -23.18 6.98 3.57
CA GLN A 250 -23.56 8.28 3.01
C GLN A 250 -24.09 8.21 1.57
N ALA A 251 -24.50 7.04 1.09
CA ALA A 251 -24.89 6.81 -0.29
C ALA A 251 -25.98 7.77 -0.83
N ALA A 252 -26.90 8.24 0.04
CA ALA A 252 -27.97 9.15 -0.34
C ALA A 252 -27.49 10.58 -0.64
N SER A 253 -26.39 11.01 -0.03
CA SER A 253 -25.84 12.38 -0.15
C SER A 253 -24.65 12.47 -1.10
N LEU A 254 -24.00 11.35 -1.43
CA LEU A 254 -22.82 11.29 -2.29
C LEU A 254 -23.14 10.93 -3.73
N SER A 255 -22.38 11.52 -4.66
CA SER A 255 -22.39 11.10 -6.06
C SER A 255 -21.91 9.66 -6.23
N ARG A 256 -22.21 9.02 -7.37
CA ARG A 256 -21.71 7.67 -7.67
C ARG A 256 -20.20 7.60 -7.66
N ILE A 257 -19.50 8.65 -8.12
CA ILE A 257 -18.03 8.73 -8.13
C ILE A 257 -17.51 8.73 -6.70
N GLN A 258 -18.03 9.60 -5.83
CA GLN A 258 -17.58 9.69 -4.43
C GLN A 258 -17.76 8.39 -3.64
N ARG A 259 -18.75 7.55 -4.01
CA ARG A 259 -19.02 6.27 -3.35
C ARG A 259 -18.18 5.10 -3.88
N SER A 260 -17.74 5.17 -5.14
CA SER A 260 -17.14 4.01 -5.84
C SER A 260 -15.72 4.24 -6.33
N ALA A 261 -15.27 5.49 -6.45
CA ALA A 261 -13.88 5.78 -6.83
C ALA A 261 -12.93 5.52 -5.66
N PHE A 262 -11.72 5.11 -5.98
CA PHE A 262 -10.60 5.07 -5.04
C PHE A 262 -9.53 6.04 -5.55
N ILE A 263 -9.39 7.18 -4.88
CA ILE A 263 -8.33 8.15 -5.14
C ILE A 263 -7.19 7.82 -4.19
N SER A 264 -6.08 7.37 -4.72
CA SER A 264 -4.99 6.76 -3.95
C SER A 264 -4.49 7.68 -2.82
N GLY A 265 -4.22 8.96 -3.12
CA GLY A 265 -3.79 9.92 -2.10
C GLY A 265 -4.81 10.14 -0.97
N HIS A 266 -6.11 10.10 -1.29
CA HIS A 266 -7.16 10.21 -0.28
C HIS A 266 -7.29 8.93 0.56
N GLY A 267 -7.39 7.75 -0.09
CA GLY A 267 -7.64 6.48 0.59
C GLY A 267 -6.44 5.95 1.35
N GLU A 268 -5.29 5.88 0.70
CA GLU A 268 -4.04 5.43 1.34
C GLU A 268 -3.52 6.47 2.36
N GLY A 269 -3.70 7.76 2.03
CA GLY A 269 -3.37 8.83 2.95
C GLY A 269 -4.20 8.78 4.23
N TRP A 270 -5.51 8.50 4.13
CA TRP A 270 -6.36 8.25 5.30
C TRP A 270 -5.86 7.07 6.12
N ALA A 271 -5.56 5.93 5.47
CA ALA A 271 -5.14 4.73 6.20
C ALA A 271 -3.81 4.93 6.95
N LEU A 272 -2.84 5.67 6.37
CA LEU A 272 -1.62 6.04 7.08
C LEU A 272 -1.87 7.07 8.19
N TYR A 273 -2.73 8.05 7.96
CA TYR A 273 -3.17 8.97 9.00
C TYR A 273 -3.83 8.22 10.16
N ALA A 274 -4.66 7.23 9.86
CA ALA A 274 -5.29 6.35 10.86
C ALA A 274 -4.26 5.55 11.66
N GLU A 275 -3.21 5.02 11.04
CA GLU A 275 -2.09 4.38 11.75
C GLU A 275 -1.39 5.38 12.70
N ALA A 276 -1.15 6.60 12.25
CA ALA A 276 -0.54 7.64 13.08
C ALA A 276 -1.44 8.05 14.26
N LEU A 277 -2.76 8.10 14.05
CA LEU A 277 -3.73 8.31 15.15
C LEU A 277 -3.67 7.17 16.18
N CYS A 278 -3.47 5.93 15.77
CA CYS A 278 -3.32 4.81 16.70
C CYS A 278 -2.07 4.98 17.59
N ASP A 279 -0.95 5.52 17.06
CA ASP A 279 0.22 5.88 17.88
C ASP A 279 -0.10 7.06 18.82
N GLU A 280 -0.79 8.10 18.36
CA GLU A 280 -1.25 9.24 19.15
C GLU A 280 -2.19 8.79 20.29
N PHE A 281 -3.07 7.83 20.05
CA PHE A 281 -3.98 7.27 21.06
C PHE A 281 -3.30 6.27 22.01
N GLY A 282 -2.02 5.96 21.79
CA GLY A 282 -1.25 5.04 22.63
C GLY A 282 -1.51 3.55 22.37
N TRP A 283 -2.10 3.19 21.21
CA TRP A 283 -2.42 1.80 20.90
C TRP A 283 -1.18 0.96 20.53
N PHE A 284 -0.06 1.59 20.25
CA PHE A 284 1.26 0.95 20.07
C PHE A 284 2.11 1.00 21.36
N ALA A 285 1.50 0.76 22.53
CA ALA A 285 2.24 0.75 23.81
C ALA A 285 3.30 -0.36 23.90
N ASN A 286 3.14 -1.47 23.14
CA ASN A 286 4.15 -2.49 22.98
C ASN A 286 5.24 -2.04 22.00
N PRO A 287 6.53 -1.96 22.41
CA PRO A 287 7.61 -1.54 21.51
C PRO A 287 7.76 -2.40 20.25
N ASP A 288 7.47 -3.71 20.32
CA ASP A 288 7.51 -4.59 19.15
C ASP A 288 6.47 -4.13 18.10
N HIS A 289 5.24 -3.83 18.52
CA HIS A 289 4.17 -3.33 17.65
C HIS A 289 4.46 -1.92 17.14
N ARG A 290 5.03 -1.05 18.01
CA ARG A 290 5.43 0.30 17.60
C ARG A 290 6.54 0.26 16.55
N LEU A 291 7.47 -0.69 16.63
CA LEU A 291 8.48 -0.87 15.60
C LEU A 291 7.84 -1.28 14.26
N GLY A 292 6.79 -2.10 14.28
CA GLY A 292 6.01 -2.45 13.09
C GLY A 292 5.37 -1.23 12.43
N PHE A 293 4.73 -0.38 13.22
CA PHE A 293 4.20 0.91 12.75
C PHE A 293 5.29 1.80 12.12
N LEU A 294 6.40 2.01 12.83
CA LEU A 294 7.51 2.83 12.33
C LEU A 294 8.15 2.24 11.06
N GLY A 295 8.28 0.91 10.98
CA GLY A 295 8.73 0.19 9.79
C GLY A 295 7.80 0.39 8.60
N GLY A 296 6.48 0.39 8.85
CA GLY A 296 5.48 0.78 7.87
C GLY A 296 5.63 2.22 7.40
N GLN A 297 5.81 3.16 8.32
CA GLN A 297 5.95 4.58 8.02
C GLN A 297 7.23 4.88 7.21
N ILE A 298 8.39 4.33 7.63
CA ILE A 298 9.66 4.59 6.91
C ILE A 298 9.66 3.99 5.50
N LEU A 299 9.03 2.83 5.28
CA LEU A 299 8.86 2.28 3.93
C LEU A 299 8.10 3.27 3.03
N ARG A 300 7.00 3.88 3.53
CA ARG A 300 6.19 4.82 2.76
C ARG A 300 6.91 6.13 2.51
N THR A 301 7.76 6.58 3.43
CA THR A 301 8.63 7.76 3.23
C THR A 301 9.74 7.49 2.22
N VAL A 302 10.39 6.32 2.30
CA VAL A 302 11.39 5.89 1.30
C VAL A 302 10.77 5.82 -0.09
N ARG A 303 9.51 5.37 -0.23
CA ARG A 303 8.79 5.40 -1.52
C ARG A 303 8.74 6.80 -2.12
N VAL A 304 8.48 7.84 -1.32
CA VAL A 304 8.46 9.24 -1.81
C VAL A 304 9.81 9.63 -2.34
N ILE A 305 10.89 9.35 -1.61
CA ILE A 305 12.26 9.71 -1.99
C ILE A 305 12.65 9.03 -3.31
N ILE A 306 12.48 7.72 -3.40
CA ILE A 306 12.99 6.96 -4.54
C ILE A 306 12.10 7.08 -5.77
N ASP A 307 10.76 7.18 -5.63
CA ASP A 307 9.85 7.35 -6.76
C ASP A 307 10.09 8.69 -7.45
N ILE A 308 10.11 9.80 -6.70
CA ILE A 308 10.43 11.13 -7.23
C ILE A 308 11.86 11.13 -7.78
N GLY A 309 12.80 10.59 -7.04
CA GLY A 309 14.21 10.54 -7.41
C GLY A 309 14.45 9.88 -8.76
N MET A 310 13.90 8.67 -8.95
CA MET A 310 14.07 7.90 -10.19
C MET A 310 13.35 8.54 -11.39
N HIS A 311 12.12 9.01 -11.18
CA HIS A 311 11.33 9.55 -12.29
C HIS A 311 11.77 10.92 -12.77
N LEU A 312 12.33 11.75 -11.89
CA LEU A 312 12.77 13.11 -12.19
C LEU A 312 14.29 13.27 -12.29
N GLY A 313 15.04 12.18 -12.08
CA GLY A 313 16.49 12.20 -12.13
C GLY A 313 17.12 13.08 -11.03
N PHE A 314 16.53 13.09 -9.85
CA PHE A 314 17.08 13.86 -8.72
C PHE A 314 18.36 13.21 -8.21
N ARG A 315 19.17 14.02 -7.51
CA ARG A 315 20.41 13.56 -6.90
C ARG A 315 20.17 13.17 -5.45
N ILE A 316 20.88 12.13 -5.03
CA ILE A 316 21.00 11.76 -3.60
C ILE A 316 21.70 12.92 -2.90
N PRO A 317 21.18 13.43 -1.78
CA PRO A 317 21.83 14.51 -1.04
C PRO A 317 23.25 14.15 -0.62
N GLU A 318 24.16 15.14 -0.70
CA GLU A 318 25.54 14.97 -0.24
C GLU A 318 25.57 14.60 1.26
N GLY A 319 26.45 13.69 1.61
CA GLY A 319 26.60 13.22 3.00
C GLY A 319 25.51 12.25 3.46
N THR A 320 24.67 11.76 2.57
CA THR A 320 23.70 10.69 2.90
C THR A 320 24.45 9.47 3.45
N THR A 321 23.93 8.91 4.54
CA THR A 321 24.41 7.69 5.15
C THR A 321 23.29 6.69 5.35
N LEU A 322 23.58 5.40 5.24
CA LEU A 322 22.70 4.30 5.62
C LEU A 322 22.53 4.22 7.15
N ASN A 323 21.58 3.38 7.60
CA ASN A 323 21.28 3.22 9.03
C ASN A 323 22.44 2.64 9.85
N ASP A 324 23.43 1.98 9.22
CA ASP A 324 24.67 1.49 9.81
C ASP A 324 25.80 2.53 9.82
N GLY A 325 25.54 3.76 9.33
CA GLY A 325 26.52 4.85 9.22
C GLY A 325 27.37 4.81 7.95
N THR A 326 27.21 3.80 7.08
CA THR A 326 27.95 3.72 5.82
C THR A 326 27.54 4.85 4.87
N PRO A 327 28.50 5.58 4.23
CA PRO A 327 28.18 6.57 3.21
C PRO A 327 27.40 5.95 2.03
N PHE A 328 26.37 6.66 1.54
CA PHE A 328 25.53 6.19 0.46
C PHE A 328 25.48 7.20 -0.69
N HIS A 329 26.22 6.95 -1.74
CA HIS A 329 26.13 7.53 -3.09
C HIS A 329 25.78 9.04 -3.18
N GLY A 330 26.15 9.88 -2.20
CA GLY A 330 25.87 11.32 -2.21
C GLY A 330 26.31 12.00 -3.50
N GLY A 331 25.42 12.81 -4.10
CA GLY A 331 25.64 13.50 -5.36
C GLY A 331 25.33 12.69 -6.63
N GLU A 332 25.17 11.38 -6.55
CA GLU A 332 24.77 10.55 -7.69
C GLU A 332 23.27 10.73 -8.02
N VAL A 333 22.91 10.51 -9.28
CA VAL A 333 21.50 10.53 -9.73
C VAL A 333 20.85 9.20 -9.36
N TRP A 334 19.62 9.25 -8.86
CA TRP A 334 18.86 8.05 -8.55
C TRP A 334 18.70 7.15 -9.79
N THR A 335 19.00 5.89 -9.60
CA THR A 335 18.73 4.79 -10.54
C THR A 335 17.87 3.73 -9.83
N ALA A 336 17.29 2.81 -10.59
CA ALA A 336 16.54 1.69 -10.03
C ALA A 336 17.40 0.83 -9.07
N ASP A 337 18.68 0.66 -9.38
CA ASP A 337 19.59 -0.15 -8.55
C ASP A 337 19.94 0.57 -7.24
N LEU A 338 20.22 1.88 -7.28
CA LEU A 338 20.46 2.68 -6.07
C LEU A 338 19.19 2.77 -5.21
N ALA A 339 18.02 2.92 -5.84
CA ALA A 339 16.74 2.92 -5.14
C ALA A 339 16.47 1.58 -4.45
N PHE A 340 16.77 0.47 -5.13
CA PHE A 340 16.65 -0.88 -4.57
C PHE A 340 17.59 -1.06 -3.36
N GLU A 341 18.88 -0.72 -3.52
CA GLU A 341 19.85 -0.84 -2.43
C GLU A 341 19.44 -0.01 -1.21
N PHE A 342 19.07 1.26 -1.42
CA PHE A 342 18.62 2.15 -0.35
C PHE A 342 17.40 1.58 0.37
N ALA A 343 16.39 1.15 -0.39
CA ALA A 343 15.15 0.65 0.19
C ALA A 343 15.36 -0.63 1.00
N VAL A 344 16.15 -1.59 0.52
CA VAL A 344 16.47 -2.81 1.29
C VAL A 344 17.17 -2.48 2.60
N LYS A 345 18.16 -1.58 2.56
CA LYS A 345 18.97 -1.22 3.73
C LYS A 345 18.19 -0.41 4.77
N GLU A 346 17.31 0.48 4.33
CA GLU A 346 16.65 1.44 5.22
C GLU A 346 15.29 0.95 5.73
N THR A 347 14.63 0.04 5.04
CA THR A 347 13.28 -0.40 5.43
C THR A 347 13.22 -1.76 6.12
N GLY A 348 14.31 -2.53 6.06
CA GLY A 348 14.35 -3.90 6.60
C GLY A 348 13.51 -4.92 5.84
N ASN A 349 12.94 -4.55 4.69
CA ASN A 349 12.18 -5.46 3.85
C ASN A 349 13.09 -6.38 3.03
N THR A 350 12.55 -7.55 2.64
CA THR A 350 13.32 -8.52 1.85
C THR A 350 13.66 -8.01 0.45
N GLU A 351 14.79 -8.46 -0.10
CA GLU A 351 15.20 -8.12 -1.46
C GLU A 351 14.13 -8.47 -2.50
N THR A 352 13.50 -9.65 -2.37
CA THR A 352 12.44 -10.08 -3.29
C THR A 352 11.25 -9.12 -3.29
N PHE A 353 10.82 -8.69 -2.10
CA PHE A 353 9.75 -7.70 -1.97
C PHE A 353 10.16 -6.36 -2.59
N MET A 354 11.33 -5.84 -2.23
CA MET A 354 11.78 -4.53 -2.72
C MET A 354 12.02 -4.50 -4.23
N ARG A 355 12.47 -5.61 -4.83
CA ARG A 355 12.61 -5.70 -6.30
C ARG A 355 11.26 -5.55 -6.99
N SER A 356 10.25 -6.27 -6.52
CA SER A 356 8.88 -6.14 -7.01
C SER A 356 8.33 -4.72 -6.84
N GLU A 357 8.64 -4.08 -5.71
CA GLU A 357 8.22 -2.72 -5.41
C GLU A 357 8.87 -1.69 -6.34
N ILE A 358 10.17 -1.78 -6.59
CA ILE A 358 10.87 -0.89 -7.53
C ILE A 358 10.27 -1.01 -8.95
N ASP A 359 10.03 -2.23 -9.43
CA ASP A 359 9.40 -2.45 -10.73
C ASP A 359 7.99 -1.85 -10.77
N ARG A 360 7.22 -1.95 -9.67
CA ARG A 360 5.90 -1.34 -9.53
C ARG A 360 5.97 0.18 -9.56
N TYR A 361 6.90 0.81 -8.83
CA TYR A 361 7.05 2.27 -8.80
C TYR A 361 7.39 2.80 -10.18
N LEU A 362 8.33 2.19 -10.88
CA LEU A 362 8.69 2.58 -12.24
C LEU A 362 7.55 2.38 -13.25
N GLY A 363 6.65 1.42 -12.99
CA GLY A 363 5.46 1.18 -13.82
C GLY A 363 4.28 2.11 -13.53
N TRP A 364 4.22 2.66 -12.32
CA TRP A 364 3.15 3.54 -11.83
C TRP A 364 3.72 4.81 -11.19
N PRO A 365 4.27 5.74 -11.99
CA PRO A 365 4.84 6.98 -11.47
C PRO A 365 3.88 7.70 -10.53
N ALA A 366 4.36 8.19 -9.39
CA ALA A 366 3.61 8.90 -8.36
C ALA A 366 2.51 8.10 -7.62
N GLN A 367 2.26 6.81 -7.94
CA GLN A 367 1.34 6.02 -7.13
C GLN A 367 1.94 5.72 -5.75
N ALA A 368 3.22 5.38 -5.70
CA ALA A 368 3.89 5.00 -4.46
C ALA A 368 3.97 6.14 -3.43
N ILE A 369 3.99 7.40 -3.86
CA ILE A 369 4.00 8.56 -2.97
C ILE A 369 2.65 8.86 -2.32
N SER A 370 1.56 8.31 -2.86
CA SER A 370 0.18 8.60 -2.45
C SER A 370 -0.08 8.33 -0.97
N TYR A 371 0.56 7.33 -0.41
CA TYR A 371 0.45 6.93 0.99
C TYR A 371 0.91 8.07 1.91
N LYS A 372 2.19 8.39 1.84
CA LYS A 372 2.83 9.31 2.79
C LYS A 372 2.49 10.76 2.49
N ILE A 373 2.41 11.14 1.24
CA ILE A 373 1.96 12.49 0.86
C ILE A 373 0.49 12.68 1.19
N GLY A 374 -0.34 11.64 0.98
CA GLY A 374 -1.73 11.66 1.40
C GLY A 374 -1.88 11.85 2.92
N GLN A 375 -1.12 11.10 3.73
CA GLN A 375 -1.08 11.28 5.19
C GLN A 375 -0.76 12.74 5.57
N ARG A 376 0.31 13.28 5.00
CA ARG A 376 0.72 14.68 5.22
C ARG A 376 -0.41 15.67 4.95
N GLU A 377 -1.16 15.48 3.86
CA GLU A 377 -2.27 16.39 3.52
C GLU A 377 -3.47 16.21 4.47
N TRP A 378 -3.73 15.00 4.96
CA TRP A 378 -4.72 14.76 6.00
C TRP A 378 -4.34 15.43 7.33
N GLU A 379 -3.08 15.28 7.76
CA GLU A 379 -2.54 15.94 8.97
C GLU A 379 -2.58 17.46 8.85
N ALA A 380 -2.22 18.00 7.69
CA ALA A 380 -2.27 19.44 7.43
C ALA A 380 -3.71 19.98 7.43
N ALA A 381 -4.69 19.25 6.88
CA ALA A 381 -6.09 19.62 6.92
C ALA A 381 -6.63 19.66 8.36
N ARG A 382 -6.22 18.70 9.20
CA ARG A 382 -6.53 18.69 10.64
C ARG A 382 -5.90 19.88 11.35
N ALA A 383 -4.61 20.13 11.16
CA ALA A 383 -3.90 21.22 11.80
C ALA A 383 -4.49 22.59 11.45
N ASP A 384 -4.92 22.80 10.21
CA ASP A 384 -5.62 24.02 9.79
C ASP A 384 -6.96 24.18 10.51
N ALA A 385 -7.71 23.09 10.69
CA ALA A 385 -8.96 23.11 11.43
C ALA A 385 -8.73 23.39 12.93
N GLU A 386 -7.74 22.79 13.55
CA GLU A 386 -7.34 23.04 14.94
C GLU A 386 -6.94 24.51 15.15
N ALA A 387 -6.15 25.06 14.22
CA ALA A 387 -5.73 26.46 14.28
C ALA A 387 -6.90 27.44 14.11
N ARG A 388 -7.87 27.12 13.24
CA ARG A 388 -9.06 27.91 12.98
C ARG A 388 -10.02 27.92 14.16
N ASP A 389 -10.33 26.74 14.69
CA ASP A 389 -11.38 26.51 15.66
C ASP A 389 -10.89 26.64 17.12
N GLY A 390 -9.57 26.55 17.34
CA GLY A 390 -8.94 26.73 18.65
C GLY A 390 -9.56 25.82 19.72
N ALA A 391 -9.99 26.38 20.83
CA ALA A 391 -10.60 25.65 21.94
C ALA A 391 -11.98 25.03 21.60
N ALA A 392 -12.57 25.35 20.46
CA ALA A 392 -13.84 24.76 20.00
C ALA A 392 -13.63 23.56 19.06
N PHE A 393 -12.38 23.24 18.72
CA PHE A 393 -12.08 22.10 17.86
C PHE A 393 -12.49 20.80 18.54
N ASP A 394 -13.27 19.99 17.81
CA ASP A 394 -13.68 18.64 18.21
C ASP A 394 -13.21 17.65 17.15
N LEU A 395 -12.21 16.83 17.50
CA LEU A 395 -11.59 15.86 16.60
C LEU A 395 -12.61 14.84 16.06
N LYS A 396 -13.52 14.36 16.90
CA LYS A 396 -14.54 13.39 16.51
C LYS A 396 -15.54 13.96 15.50
N ALA A 397 -15.99 15.19 15.74
CA ALA A 397 -16.86 15.90 14.80
C ALA A 397 -16.13 16.22 13.49
N TRP A 398 -14.85 16.60 13.57
CA TRP A 398 -14.03 16.85 12.39
C TRP A 398 -13.87 15.57 11.53
N HIS A 399 -13.54 14.42 12.15
CA HIS A 399 -13.46 13.15 11.45
C HIS A 399 -14.79 12.79 10.79
N THR A 400 -15.91 12.99 11.48
CA THR A 400 -17.25 12.71 10.93
C THR A 400 -17.50 13.54 9.66
N LYS A 401 -17.18 14.83 9.68
CA LYS A 401 -17.28 15.72 8.51
C LYS A 401 -16.36 15.25 7.38
N ALA A 402 -15.12 14.91 7.69
CA ALA A 402 -14.12 14.51 6.72
C ALA A 402 -14.48 13.19 6.01
N LEU A 403 -14.89 12.17 6.77
CA LEU A 403 -15.31 10.87 6.24
C LEU A 403 -16.60 10.96 5.40
N ALA A 404 -17.48 11.91 5.72
CA ALA A 404 -18.73 12.13 4.99
C ALA A 404 -18.52 12.70 3.57
N LEU A 405 -17.31 13.17 3.23
CA LEU A 405 -16.99 13.66 1.87
C LEU A 405 -16.95 12.54 0.83
N GLY A 406 -16.74 11.29 1.24
CA GLY A 406 -16.47 10.19 0.32
C GLY A 406 -15.14 10.39 -0.43
N ALA A 407 -14.94 9.70 -1.55
CA ALA A 407 -13.71 9.79 -2.32
C ALA A 407 -13.59 11.13 -3.06
N VAL A 408 -12.61 11.93 -2.69
CA VAL A 408 -12.28 13.23 -3.31
C VAL A 408 -10.76 13.37 -3.51
N GLY A 409 -10.33 14.26 -4.42
CA GLY A 409 -8.90 14.60 -4.54
C GLY A 409 -8.41 15.36 -3.30
N LEU A 410 -7.09 15.36 -3.06
CA LEU A 410 -6.52 16.03 -1.91
C LEU A 410 -6.73 17.55 -1.95
N ASP A 411 -6.70 18.19 -3.13
CA ASP A 411 -7.07 19.62 -3.28
C ASP A 411 -8.51 19.88 -2.80
N GLN A 412 -9.43 19.01 -3.21
CA GLN A 412 -10.82 19.12 -2.82
C GLN A 412 -11.01 18.82 -1.33
N LEU A 413 -10.31 17.84 -0.77
CA LEU A 413 -10.31 17.51 0.65
C LEU A 413 -9.95 18.76 1.48
N ARG A 414 -8.82 19.40 1.15
CA ARG A 414 -8.34 20.61 1.82
C ARG A 414 -9.37 21.75 1.71
N ALA A 415 -9.92 21.97 0.52
CA ALA A 415 -10.90 23.03 0.28
C ALA A 415 -12.21 22.82 1.06
N GLU A 416 -12.71 21.58 1.17
CA GLU A 416 -13.96 21.30 1.90
C GLU A 416 -13.76 21.34 3.43
N LEU A 417 -12.60 20.89 3.93
CA LEU A 417 -12.31 20.90 5.36
C LEU A 417 -11.88 22.30 5.89
N ALA A 418 -11.47 23.20 5.01
CA ALA A 418 -11.19 24.60 5.35
C ALA A 418 -12.46 25.44 5.62
N ARG A 419 -13.64 24.98 5.21
CA ARG A 419 -14.95 25.60 5.43
C ARG A 419 -15.49 25.26 6.83
#